data_06f963ef58c3bb5f6df1a12c53299162
#
_entry.id   06f963ef58c3bb5f6df1a12c53299162
#
_cell.length_a   1.000
_cell.length_b   1.000
_cell.length_c   1.000
_cell.angle_alpha   90.00
_cell.angle_beta   90.00
_cell.angle_gamma   90.00
#
_symmetry.space_group_name_H-M   'P 1'
#
loop_
_entity.id
_entity.type
_entity.pdbx_description
1 polymer ?
#
loop_
_entity_poly.entity_id
_entity_poly.type
_entity_poly.pdbx_seq_one_letter_code
_entity_poly.pdbx_strand_id
1 'polypeptide(L)'
;MSEYVITTDNNSRSSGGISQRPWSRLHVSQLFHGWKNYTHGNFLPEHEFYEAMRNGSMPTTAQVNPENAKALLEPYLKEGKDILHIAFSSALSGTYNSSRIAAEELMEDYPDRKIIVVDSLGASLGQGLLVYLAQEKKEQGEDMETVAKWAEENRLHMVHLFTVNDLNHLYRGGRISRTTAVVGAC
;
A
#
# COMPACT_ATOMS: atom_id res chain seq x y z
N MET A 1 -19.51 -8.18 18.14
CA MET A 1 -18.50 -8.15 17.06
C MET A 1 -17.32 -7.33 17.58
N SER A 2 -16.09 -7.82 17.44
CA SER A 2 -14.91 -7.05 17.81
C SER A 2 -14.82 -5.79 16.93
N GLU A 3 -14.39 -4.67 17.50
CA GLU A 3 -14.12 -3.47 16.75
C GLU A 3 -12.88 -3.71 15.86
N TYR A 4 -12.95 -3.39 14.57
CA TYR A 4 -11.82 -3.53 13.68
C TYR A 4 -11.48 -2.23 12.97
N VAL A 5 -10.24 -2.13 12.50
CA VAL A 5 -9.77 -1.00 11.69
C VAL A 5 -9.39 -1.46 10.29
N ILE A 6 -9.60 -0.59 9.30
CA ILE A 6 -9.06 -0.82 7.96
C ILE A 6 -7.78 0.01 7.83
N THR A 7 -6.71 -0.66 7.42
CA THR A 7 -5.40 -0.05 7.19
C THR A 7 -4.93 -0.31 5.77
N THR A 8 -4.07 0.55 5.25
CA THR A 8 -3.46 0.39 3.93
C THR A 8 -2.07 1.01 3.92
N ASP A 9 -1.24 0.64 2.96
CA ASP A 9 0.06 1.28 2.77
C ASP A 9 -0.04 2.62 2.00
N ASN A 10 1.05 3.39 1.99
CA ASN A 10 1.05 4.77 1.47
C ASN A 10 0.92 4.88 -0.06
N ASN A 11 0.89 3.76 -0.78
CA ASN A 11 0.72 3.79 -2.23
C ASN A 11 -0.73 4.10 -2.67
N SER A 12 -1.68 4.11 -1.72
CA SER A 12 -3.10 4.44 -1.93
C SER A 12 -3.37 5.95 -1.90
N ARG A 13 -2.56 6.77 -2.56
CA ARG A 13 -2.78 8.24 -2.57
C ARG A 13 -4.10 8.60 -3.23
N SER A 14 -4.98 9.24 -2.47
CA SER A 14 -6.11 9.99 -3.01
C SER A 14 -5.83 11.48 -2.94
N SER A 15 -5.93 12.18 -4.05
CA SER A 15 -5.89 13.65 -4.08
C SER A 15 -7.17 14.23 -3.48
N GLY A 16 -7.06 15.06 -2.45
CA GLY A 16 -8.20 15.82 -1.89
C GLY A 16 -9.25 14.94 -1.19
N GLY A 17 -10.27 15.45 -0.63
CA GLY A 17 -11.45 14.86 0.01
C GLY A 17 -11.47 13.42 0.57
N ILE A 18 -10.98 12.43 -0.16
CA ILE A 18 -10.89 11.03 0.27
C ILE A 18 -9.80 10.87 1.35
N SER A 19 -8.76 11.70 1.35
CA SER A 19 -7.66 11.65 2.31
C SER A 19 -8.03 12.07 3.74
N GLN A 20 -9.20 12.65 3.95
CA GLN A 20 -9.68 13.12 5.26
C GLN A 20 -10.52 12.08 6.00
N ARG A 21 -10.83 10.93 5.39
CA ARG A 21 -11.55 9.87 6.09
C ARG A 21 -10.62 9.08 7.03
N PRO A 22 -11.15 8.53 8.13
CA PRO A 22 -10.36 7.99 9.24
C PRO A 22 -9.83 6.57 9.00
N TRP A 23 -9.35 6.23 7.79
CA TRP A 23 -8.56 5.01 7.66
C TRP A 23 -7.10 5.26 8.02
N SER A 24 -6.57 4.37 8.79
CA SER A 24 -5.18 4.45 9.24
C SER A 24 -4.26 3.98 8.12
N ARG A 25 -3.29 4.82 7.76
CA ARG A 25 -2.35 4.54 6.69
C ARG A 25 -1.07 3.95 7.24
N LEU A 26 -0.69 2.81 6.73
CA LEU A 26 0.69 2.36 6.84
C LEU A 26 1.56 3.18 5.87
N HIS A 27 2.34 4.09 6.42
CA HIS A 27 3.31 4.84 5.63
C HIS A 27 4.60 4.06 5.53
N VAL A 28 4.79 3.30 4.45
CA VAL A 28 6.10 2.70 4.30
C VAL A 28 6.44 2.37 2.85
N SER A 29 6.94 3.34 2.15
CA SER A 29 7.92 3.12 1.10
C SER A 29 9.15 3.94 1.48
N GLN A 30 10.31 3.31 1.55
CA GLN A 30 11.57 4.03 1.64
C GLN A 30 11.96 4.49 0.25
N LEU A 31 12.29 5.75 0.12
CA LEU A 31 12.82 6.34 -1.10
C LEU A 31 14.30 6.64 -0.90
N PHE A 32 15.15 6.11 -1.75
CA PHE A 32 16.57 6.40 -1.79
C PHE A 32 16.87 7.37 -2.93
N HIS A 33 17.42 8.52 -2.60
CA HIS A 33 17.90 9.51 -3.57
C HIS A 33 19.34 9.90 -3.22
N GLY A 34 20.29 9.51 -4.07
CA GLY A 34 21.71 9.61 -3.73
C GLY A 34 22.05 8.77 -2.50
N TRP A 35 22.73 9.35 -1.52
CA TRP A 35 23.10 8.71 -0.25
C TRP A 35 22.05 8.94 0.87
N LYS A 36 20.92 9.58 0.56
CA LYS A 36 19.87 9.89 1.55
C LYS A 36 18.72 8.91 1.45
N ASN A 37 18.27 8.46 2.62
CA ASN A 37 17.07 7.65 2.78
C ASN A 37 15.94 8.55 3.27
N TYR A 38 14.82 8.56 2.56
CA TYR A 38 13.62 9.31 2.90
C TYR A 38 12.55 8.32 3.38
N THR A 39 12.05 8.54 4.58
CA THR A 39 11.05 7.71 5.25
C THR A 39 9.89 8.57 5.74
N HIS A 40 8.93 7.97 6.43
CA HIS A 40 7.86 8.72 7.09
C HIS A 40 8.44 9.78 8.04
N GLY A 41 8.00 11.03 7.87
CA GLY A 41 8.50 12.18 8.66
C GLY A 41 9.76 12.87 8.12
N ASN A 42 10.41 12.29 7.11
CA ASN A 42 11.54 12.90 6.40
C ASN A 42 11.31 12.83 4.90
N PHE A 43 10.46 13.71 4.39
CA PHE A 43 10.09 13.73 2.98
C PHE A 43 10.96 14.67 2.17
N LEU A 44 11.34 14.24 0.96
CA LEU A 44 11.76 15.16 -0.09
C LEU A 44 10.49 15.83 -0.67
N PRO A 45 10.41 17.15 -0.77
CA PRO A 45 9.29 17.82 -1.44
C PRO A 45 9.06 17.26 -2.85
N GLU A 46 7.80 17.02 -3.22
CA GLU A 46 7.47 16.38 -4.51
C GLU A 46 8.11 17.12 -5.70
N HIS A 47 8.07 18.44 -5.69
CA HIS A 47 8.70 19.24 -6.74
C HIS A 47 10.20 18.97 -6.85
N GLU A 48 10.93 18.98 -5.75
CA GLU A 48 12.38 18.73 -5.72
C GLU A 48 12.71 17.31 -6.18
N PHE A 49 11.88 16.33 -5.80
CA PHE A 49 12.01 14.94 -6.23
C PHE A 49 11.91 14.81 -7.75
N TYR A 50 10.86 15.38 -8.35
CA TYR A 50 10.67 15.30 -9.80
C TYR A 50 11.68 16.14 -10.58
N GLU A 51 12.12 17.30 -10.05
CA GLU A 51 13.20 18.08 -10.64
C GLU A 51 14.53 17.31 -10.63
N ALA A 52 14.86 16.64 -9.54
CA ALA A 52 16.05 15.80 -9.49
C ALA A 52 15.99 14.66 -10.52
N MET A 53 14.82 14.04 -10.73
CA MET A 53 14.65 13.03 -11.78
C MET A 53 14.81 13.59 -13.19
N ARG A 54 14.27 14.79 -13.47
CA ARG A 54 14.46 15.49 -14.76
C ARG A 54 15.94 15.83 -15.02
N ASN A 55 16.68 16.11 -13.95
CA ASN A 55 18.12 16.37 -13.99
C ASN A 55 18.97 15.08 -13.96
N GLY A 56 18.37 13.92 -14.24
CA GLY A 56 19.07 12.65 -14.42
C GLY A 56 19.26 11.82 -13.14
N SER A 57 18.71 12.23 -12.00
CA SER A 57 18.74 11.40 -10.80
C SER A 57 17.88 10.15 -10.97
N MET A 58 18.35 9.03 -10.44
CA MET A 58 17.67 7.74 -10.52
C MET A 58 17.36 7.21 -9.10
N PRO A 59 16.27 7.72 -8.48
CA PRO A 59 15.88 7.25 -7.17
C PRO A 59 15.41 5.80 -7.22
N THR A 60 15.66 5.06 -6.14
CA THR A 60 15.16 3.71 -5.94
C THR A 60 14.23 3.64 -4.74
N THR A 61 13.33 2.68 -4.74
CA THR A 61 12.40 2.42 -3.64
C THR A 61 12.68 1.06 -3.03
N ALA A 62 12.48 0.94 -1.72
CA ALA A 62 12.45 -0.35 -1.04
C ALA A 62 11.03 -0.69 -0.59
N GLN A 63 10.73 -1.99 -0.56
CA GLN A 63 9.49 -2.47 0.06
C GLN A 63 9.50 -2.25 1.57
N VAL A 64 8.34 -2.31 2.19
CA VAL A 64 8.19 -2.41 3.65
C VAL A 64 8.89 -3.68 4.12
N ASN A 65 9.63 -3.64 5.23
CA ASN A 65 10.08 -4.85 5.90
C ASN A 65 9.07 -5.29 6.99
N PRO A 66 9.10 -6.57 7.44
CA PRO A 66 8.14 -7.06 8.45
C PRO A 66 8.17 -6.28 9.76
N GLU A 67 9.35 -5.86 10.26
CA GLU A 67 9.47 -5.11 11.52
C GLU A 67 8.76 -3.75 11.43
N ASN A 68 8.90 -3.05 10.31
CA ASN A 68 8.20 -1.79 10.09
C ASN A 68 6.69 -1.99 9.99
N ALA A 69 6.25 -3.08 9.34
CA ALA A 69 4.84 -3.42 9.27
C ALA A 69 4.28 -3.74 10.68
N LYS A 70 5.01 -4.52 11.49
CA LYS A 70 4.65 -4.79 12.90
C LYS A 70 4.50 -3.51 13.70
N ALA A 71 5.51 -2.62 13.66
CA ALA A 71 5.50 -1.37 14.42
C ALA A 71 4.29 -0.47 14.10
N LEU A 72 3.72 -0.61 12.90
CA LEU A 72 2.57 0.17 12.45
C LEU A 72 1.22 -0.51 12.76
N LEU A 73 1.17 -1.83 12.80
CA LEU A 73 -0.06 -2.58 13.09
C LEU A 73 -0.27 -2.79 14.61
N GLU A 74 0.80 -3.04 15.34
CA GLU A 74 0.74 -3.40 16.76
C GLU A 74 -0.03 -2.40 17.65
N PRO A 75 0.06 -1.07 17.47
CA PRO A 75 -0.71 -0.13 18.29
C PRO A 75 -2.23 -0.39 18.28
N TYR A 76 -2.80 -0.82 17.15
CA TYR A 76 -4.23 -1.13 17.08
C TYR A 76 -4.60 -2.39 17.84
N LEU A 77 -3.72 -3.40 17.84
CA LEU A 77 -3.92 -4.62 18.63
C LEU A 77 -3.87 -4.32 20.12
N LYS A 78 -2.94 -3.44 20.56
CA LYS A 78 -2.86 -2.95 21.93
C LYS A 78 -4.11 -2.18 22.38
N GLU A 79 -4.79 -1.52 21.43
CA GLU A 79 -6.09 -0.89 21.66
C GLU A 79 -7.26 -1.89 21.65
N GLY A 80 -6.99 -3.19 21.45
CA GLY A 80 -8.01 -4.24 21.42
C GLY A 80 -8.78 -4.34 20.11
N LYS A 81 -8.26 -3.77 19.02
CA LYS A 81 -8.90 -3.77 17.70
C LYS A 81 -8.33 -4.87 16.82
N ASP A 82 -9.18 -5.47 16.00
CA ASP A 82 -8.79 -6.34 14.91
C ASP A 82 -8.41 -5.48 13.67
N ILE A 83 -7.70 -6.07 12.70
CA ILE A 83 -7.16 -5.29 11.57
C ILE A 83 -7.50 -5.97 10.25
N LEU A 84 -8.10 -5.21 9.32
CA LEU A 84 -8.15 -5.53 7.90
C LEU A 84 -7.13 -4.65 7.17
N HIS A 85 -6.02 -5.25 6.71
CA HIS A 85 -4.99 -4.56 5.95
C HIS A 85 -5.13 -4.83 4.46
N ILE A 86 -5.41 -3.79 3.66
CA ILE A 86 -5.50 -3.87 2.21
C ILE A 86 -4.17 -3.36 1.64
N ALA A 87 -3.31 -4.31 1.23
CA ALA A 87 -1.93 -4.06 0.84
C ALA A 87 -1.79 -3.73 -0.65
N PHE A 88 -0.72 -3.03 -0.99
CA PHE A 88 -0.24 -2.81 -2.34
C PHE A 88 0.01 -4.12 -3.08
N SER A 89 -0.22 -4.12 -4.40
CA SER A 89 -0.12 -5.30 -5.26
C SER A 89 1.15 -6.11 -5.06
N SER A 90 1.00 -7.41 -4.79
CA SER A 90 2.11 -8.37 -4.70
C SER A 90 2.87 -8.53 -6.03
N ALA A 91 2.22 -8.23 -7.16
CA ALA A 91 2.85 -8.24 -8.48
C ALA A 91 3.86 -7.10 -8.68
N LEU A 92 3.79 -6.04 -7.85
CA LEU A 92 4.63 -4.85 -7.98
C LEU A 92 5.64 -4.69 -6.85
N SER A 93 5.38 -5.28 -5.67
CA SER A 93 6.20 -5.12 -4.46
C SER A 93 6.05 -6.30 -3.51
N GLY A 94 7.11 -6.60 -2.77
CA GLY A 94 7.06 -7.56 -1.66
C GLY A 94 6.35 -7.04 -0.40
N THR A 95 5.79 -5.83 -0.42
CA THR A 95 5.10 -5.20 0.73
C THR A 95 3.96 -6.07 1.26
N TYR A 96 3.11 -6.63 0.37
CA TYR A 96 2.06 -7.57 0.77
C TYR A 96 2.62 -8.75 1.59
N ASN A 97 3.68 -9.40 1.10
CA ASN A 97 4.27 -10.54 1.80
C ASN A 97 4.88 -10.16 3.14
N SER A 98 5.54 -9.00 3.22
CA SER A 98 6.07 -8.46 4.49
C SER A 98 4.95 -8.18 5.50
N SER A 99 3.83 -7.61 5.05
CA SER A 99 2.66 -7.36 5.90
C SER A 99 2.01 -8.66 6.37
N ARG A 100 1.98 -9.70 5.52
CA ARG A 100 1.46 -11.03 5.88
C ARG A 100 2.32 -11.69 6.96
N ILE A 101 3.67 -11.66 6.80
CA ILE A 101 4.60 -12.18 7.81
C ILE A 101 4.41 -11.43 9.13
N ALA A 102 4.36 -10.11 9.10
CA ALA A 102 4.13 -9.28 10.29
C ALA A 102 2.80 -9.62 10.99
N ALA A 103 1.75 -9.86 10.20
CA ALA A 103 0.44 -10.24 10.74
C ALA A 103 0.46 -11.61 11.42
N GLU A 104 1.13 -12.60 10.82
CA GLU A 104 1.30 -13.95 11.40
C GLU A 104 2.01 -13.87 12.76
N GLU A 105 3.15 -13.18 12.82
CA GLU A 105 3.93 -13.01 14.06
C GLU A 105 3.17 -12.20 15.13
N LEU A 106 2.43 -11.15 14.73
CA LEU A 106 1.61 -10.39 15.68
C LEU A 106 0.43 -11.19 16.23
N MET A 107 -0.17 -12.08 15.44
CA MET A 107 -1.23 -12.95 15.93
C MET A 107 -0.73 -14.03 16.91
N GLU A 108 0.58 -14.40 16.86
CA GLU A 108 1.20 -15.23 17.91
C GLU A 108 1.31 -14.45 19.24
N ASP A 109 1.69 -13.17 19.17
CA ASP A 109 1.83 -12.29 20.34
C ASP A 109 0.47 -11.84 20.91
N TYR A 110 -0.57 -11.75 20.06
CA TYR A 110 -1.93 -11.29 20.38
C TYR A 110 -2.99 -12.32 19.95
N PRO A 111 -3.07 -13.50 20.62
CA PRO A 111 -3.91 -14.62 20.16
C PRO A 111 -5.42 -14.33 20.18
N ASP A 112 -5.86 -13.32 20.94
CA ASP A 112 -7.26 -12.87 20.99
C ASP A 112 -7.59 -11.82 19.91
N ARG A 113 -6.63 -11.48 19.06
CA ARG A 113 -6.79 -10.49 18.00
C ARG A 113 -6.66 -11.14 16.63
N LYS A 114 -7.29 -10.54 15.64
CA LYS A 114 -7.29 -11.03 14.27
C LYS A 114 -6.74 -9.97 13.31
N ILE A 115 -5.87 -10.40 12.41
CA ILE A 115 -5.38 -9.58 11.29
C ILE A 115 -5.68 -10.33 9.99
N ILE A 116 -6.37 -9.68 9.07
CA ILE A 116 -6.55 -10.16 7.70
C ILE A 116 -5.79 -9.24 6.77
N VAL A 117 -4.92 -9.82 5.93
CA VAL A 117 -4.14 -9.07 4.93
C VAL A 117 -4.65 -9.45 3.55
N VAL A 118 -5.20 -8.49 2.83
CA VAL A 118 -5.72 -8.65 1.47
C VAL A 118 -4.75 -8.05 0.47
N ASP A 119 -4.34 -8.83 -0.52
CA ASP A 119 -3.61 -8.32 -1.69
C ASP A 119 -4.57 -7.60 -2.62
N SER A 120 -4.44 -6.28 -2.76
CA SER A 120 -5.33 -5.50 -3.61
C SER A 120 -5.17 -5.80 -5.10
N LEU A 121 -4.05 -6.40 -5.53
CA LEU A 121 -3.61 -6.47 -6.93
C LEU A 121 -3.69 -5.13 -7.67
N GLY A 122 -3.70 -4.05 -6.91
CA GLY A 122 -3.85 -2.67 -7.35
C GLY A 122 -2.75 -1.76 -6.84
N ALA A 123 -2.76 -0.55 -7.33
CA ALA A 123 -1.82 0.50 -6.97
C ALA A 123 -2.52 1.86 -6.93
N SER A 124 -1.93 2.83 -6.22
CA SER A 124 -2.34 4.23 -6.22
C SER A 124 -3.85 4.42 -5.98
N LEU A 125 -4.54 5.16 -6.87
CA LEU A 125 -5.97 5.46 -6.73
C LEU A 125 -6.86 4.23 -6.84
N GLY A 126 -6.46 3.19 -7.59
CA GLY A 126 -7.24 1.95 -7.69
C GLY A 126 -7.22 1.15 -6.38
N GLN A 127 -6.06 1.05 -5.71
CA GLN A 127 -6.00 0.52 -4.36
C GLN A 127 -6.81 1.40 -3.39
N GLY A 128 -6.68 2.73 -3.51
CA GLY A 128 -7.44 3.69 -2.70
C GLY A 128 -8.96 3.54 -2.87
N LEU A 129 -9.44 3.25 -4.08
CA LEU A 129 -10.86 3.00 -4.33
C LEU A 129 -11.34 1.72 -3.64
N LEU A 130 -10.55 0.64 -3.71
CA LEU A 130 -10.89 -0.61 -3.01
C LEU A 130 -10.98 -0.39 -1.48
N VAL A 131 -10.03 0.35 -0.90
CA VAL A 131 -10.03 0.72 0.52
C VAL A 131 -11.26 1.58 0.86
N TYR A 132 -11.58 2.56 0.00
CA TYR A 132 -12.75 3.42 0.19
C TYR A 132 -14.04 2.61 0.25
N LEU A 133 -14.25 1.72 -0.71
CA LEU A 133 -15.45 0.88 -0.78
C LEU A 133 -15.52 -0.13 0.37
N ALA A 134 -14.38 -0.68 0.81
CA ALA A 134 -14.30 -1.51 2.01
C ALA A 134 -14.70 -0.73 3.27
N GLN A 135 -14.28 0.52 3.38
CA GLN A 135 -14.67 1.39 4.50
C GLN A 135 -16.18 1.71 4.49
N GLU A 136 -16.78 1.95 3.31
CA GLU A 136 -18.24 2.14 3.17
C GLU A 136 -19.01 0.91 3.69
N LYS A 137 -18.53 -0.30 3.38
CA LYS A 137 -19.14 -1.55 3.87
C LYS A 137 -19.03 -1.68 5.39
N LYS A 138 -17.86 -1.38 5.95
CA LYS A 138 -17.68 -1.33 7.40
C LYS A 138 -18.65 -0.34 8.06
N GLU A 139 -18.83 0.86 7.48
CA GLU A 139 -19.76 1.87 7.99
C GLU A 139 -21.23 1.42 7.89
N GLN A 140 -21.55 0.50 6.98
CA GLN A 140 -22.86 -0.17 6.89
C GLN A 140 -23.03 -1.28 7.93
N GLY A 141 -22.01 -1.56 8.73
CA GLY A 141 -22.05 -2.53 9.83
C GLY A 141 -21.64 -3.94 9.43
N GLU A 142 -21.02 -4.14 8.24
CA GLU A 142 -20.49 -5.45 7.86
C GLU A 142 -19.28 -5.82 8.73
N ASP A 143 -19.15 -7.09 9.04
CA ASP A 143 -18.02 -7.64 9.80
C ASP A 143 -16.75 -7.71 8.96
N MET A 144 -15.61 -7.85 9.64
CA MET A 144 -14.29 -7.81 9.01
C MET A 144 -14.08 -8.92 7.97
N GLU A 145 -14.54 -10.13 8.25
CA GLU A 145 -14.42 -11.28 7.37
C GLU A 145 -15.22 -11.08 6.08
N THR A 146 -16.44 -10.57 6.22
CA THR A 146 -17.31 -10.25 5.08
C THR A 146 -16.69 -9.17 4.20
N VAL A 147 -16.15 -8.10 4.80
CA VAL A 147 -15.49 -7.03 4.06
C VAL A 147 -14.18 -7.49 3.41
N ALA A 148 -13.38 -8.33 4.09
CA ALA A 148 -12.16 -8.90 3.55
C ALA A 148 -12.45 -9.78 2.32
N LYS A 149 -13.42 -10.68 2.44
CA LYS A 149 -13.87 -11.54 1.33
C LYS A 149 -14.37 -10.71 0.16
N TRP A 150 -15.20 -9.72 0.43
CA TRP A 150 -15.68 -8.80 -0.61
C TRP A 150 -14.50 -8.11 -1.32
N ALA A 151 -13.50 -7.63 -0.58
CA ALA A 151 -12.33 -6.97 -1.16
C ALA A 151 -11.54 -7.92 -2.07
N GLU A 152 -11.35 -9.18 -1.67
CA GLU A 152 -10.69 -10.20 -2.50
C GLU A 152 -11.47 -10.51 -3.80
N GLU A 153 -12.79 -10.65 -3.71
CA GLU A 153 -13.65 -10.95 -4.86
C GLU A 153 -13.74 -9.77 -5.85
N ASN A 154 -13.66 -8.54 -5.34
CA ASN A 154 -13.87 -7.34 -6.15
C ASN A 154 -12.59 -6.60 -6.59
N ARG A 155 -11.41 -6.98 -6.07
CA ARG A 155 -10.14 -6.31 -6.39
C ARG A 155 -9.83 -6.22 -7.89
N LEU A 156 -10.23 -7.22 -8.69
CA LEU A 156 -10.03 -7.21 -10.14
C LEU A 156 -11.12 -6.46 -10.90
N HIS A 157 -12.19 -6.04 -10.23
CA HIS A 157 -13.20 -5.16 -10.82
C HIS A 157 -12.82 -3.67 -10.70
N MET A 158 -11.75 -3.35 -9.97
CA MET A 158 -11.20 -1.99 -9.93
C MET A 158 -10.43 -1.71 -11.22
N VAL A 159 -11.05 -0.97 -12.13
CA VAL A 159 -10.43 -0.61 -13.41
C VAL A 159 -9.37 0.46 -13.19
N HIS A 160 -8.14 0.19 -13.62
CA HIS A 160 -7.00 1.10 -13.54
C HIS A 160 -6.68 1.67 -14.92
N LEU A 161 -6.84 2.97 -15.08
CA LEU A 161 -6.37 3.72 -16.24
C LEU A 161 -5.23 4.62 -15.79
N PHE A 162 -4.04 4.39 -16.29
CA PHE A 162 -2.87 5.18 -15.92
C PHE A 162 -1.96 5.42 -17.11
N THR A 163 -1.13 6.45 -17.02
CA THR A 163 -0.08 6.75 -17.98
C THR A 163 1.22 7.06 -17.26
N VAL A 164 2.32 6.92 -17.95
CA VAL A 164 3.67 7.26 -17.48
C VAL A 164 4.39 8.08 -18.55
N ASN A 165 5.26 8.97 -18.13
CA ASN A 165 6.05 9.78 -19.06
C ASN A 165 7.19 8.98 -19.73
N ASP A 166 7.72 7.97 -19.03
CA ASP A 166 8.82 7.14 -19.52
C ASP A 166 8.72 5.71 -19.00
N LEU A 167 8.50 4.77 -19.90
CA LEU A 167 8.46 3.33 -19.59
C LEU A 167 9.82 2.77 -19.16
N ASN A 168 10.93 3.43 -19.55
CA ASN A 168 12.26 3.01 -19.13
C ASN A 168 12.44 3.08 -17.61
N HIS A 169 11.74 3.99 -16.92
CA HIS A 169 11.75 4.05 -15.46
C HIS A 169 11.17 2.77 -14.85
N LEU A 170 10.04 2.28 -15.35
CA LEU A 170 9.42 1.02 -14.91
C LEU A 170 10.28 -0.20 -15.25
N TYR A 171 10.93 -0.20 -16.42
CA TYR A 171 11.87 -1.25 -16.81
C TYR A 171 13.08 -1.30 -15.87
N ARG A 172 13.73 -0.15 -15.61
CA ARG A 172 14.85 -0.07 -14.66
C ARG A 172 14.46 -0.50 -13.25
N GLY A 173 13.23 -0.22 -12.85
CA GLY A 173 12.66 -0.69 -11.59
C GLY A 173 12.29 -2.18 -11.56
N GLY A 174 12.37 -2.89 -12.70
CA GLY A 174 12.00 -4.30 -12.82
C GLY A 174 10.49 -4.59 -12.81
N ARG A 175 9.64 -3.57 -13.03
CA ARG A 175 8.17 -3.71 -13.02
C ARG A 175 7.60 -4.06 -14.40
N ILE A 176 8.35 -3.84 -15.47
CA ILE A 176 8.01 -4.30 -16.82
C ILE A 176 9.23 -4.93 -17.49
N SER A 177 8.97 -5.78 -18.49
CA SER A 177 10.05 -6.37 -19.30
C SER A 177 10.66 -5.32 -20.26
N ARG A 178 11.89 -5.60 -20.74
CA ARG A 178 12.54 -4.77 -21.76
C ARG A 178 11.70 -4.70 -23.04
N THR A 179 11.10 -5.81 -23.43
CA THR A 179 10.23 -5.88 -24.61
C THR A 179 9.03 -4.95 -24.45
N THR A 180 8.36 -4.98 -23.30
CA THR A 180 7.23 -4.09 -23.00
C THR A 180 7.64 -2.62 -23.05
N ALA A 181 8.82 -2.26 -22.52
CA ALA A 181 9.31 -0.88 -22.54
C ALA A 181 9.56 -0.38 -23.96
N VAL A 182 10.14 -1.22 -24.84
CA VAL A 182 10.44 -0.85 -26.22
C VAL A 182 9.17 -0.76 -27.07
N VAL A 183 8.30 -1.76 -27.01
CA VAL A 183 7.06 -1.81 -27.82
C VAL A 183 6.05 -0.75 -27.37
N GLY A 184 5.97 -0.46 -26.08
CA GLY A 184 5.05 0.56 -25.57
C GLY A 184 5.53 2.00 -25.73
N ALA A 185 6.77 2.23 -26.19
CA ALA A 185 7.32 3.55 -26.51
C ALA A 185 7.09 3.95 -27.99
N CYS A 186 6.59 3.05 -28.83
CA CYS A 186 6.20 3.31 -30.22
C CYS A 186 4.73 3.71 -30.28
#